data_903a2831fe6e080f3912806dfb638cd2
#
_entry.id   903a2831fe6e080f3912806dfb638cd2
#
_cell.length_a   1.000
_cell.length_b   1.000
_cell.length_c   1.000
_cell.angle_alpha   90.00
_cell.angle_beta   90.00
_cell.angle_gamma   90.00
#
_symmetry.space_group_name_H-M   'P 1'
#
loop_
_entity.id
_entity.type
_entity.pdbx_description
1 polymer ?
#
loop_
_entity_poly.entity_id
_entity_poly.type
_entity_poly.pdbx_seq_one_letter_code
_entity_poly.pdbx_strand_id
1 'polypeptide(L)'
;IFAVLGIIAMAWAIPRLARRCGVSDVAALWLGVGNPLVLFHLVSGIHSESVMLGFLGVGLVAVLRATDHLGPWGAREYALFVAGTVLVTAAAMVKLPVAVALGFVGIALARRLGTSWGAFLRAVGVMAVLSIATTLIAMAVTDSGFGWLTKLGAATAVRSWLSLPT
;
A
#
# COMPACT_ATOMS: atom_id res chain seq x y z
N ILE A 1 3.90 13.10 -15.11
CA ILE A 1 4.86 11.98 -15.08
C ILE A 1 4.50 11.02 -13.94
N PHE A 2 4.38 11.47 -12.69
CA PHE A 2 4.11 10.59 -11.54
C PHE A 2 2.79 9.82 -11.66
N ALA A 3 1.72 10.46 -12.15
CA ALA A 3 0.44 9.79 -12.38
C ALA A 3 0.56 8.62 -13.36
N VAL A 4 1.31 8.81 -14.46
CA VAL A 4 1.55 7.76 -15.45
C VAL A 4 2.34 6.59 -14.87
N LEU A 5 3.38 6.88 -14.06
CA LEU A 5 4.13 5.83 -13.37
C LEU A 5 3.24 5.04 -12.41
N GLY A 6 2.32 5.70 -11.70
CA GLY A 6 1.33 5.05 -10.86
C GLY A 6 0.42 4.11 -11.66
N ILE A 7 -0.08 4.55 -12.80
CA ILE A 7 -0.91 3.72 -13.71
C ILE A 7 -0.13 2.50 -14.25
N ILE A 8 1.13 2.69 -14.65
CA ILE A 8 1.98 1.58 -15.10
C ILE A 8 2.18 0.57 -13.95
N ALA A 9 2.44 1.04 -12.74
CA ALA A 9 2.57 0.20 -11.57
C ALA A 9 1.27 -0.59 -11.27
N MET A 10 0.10 0.06 -11.37
CA MET A 10 -1.20 -0.59 -11.25
C MET A 10 -1.41 -1.64 -12.35
N ALA A 11 -1.13 -1.30 -13.61
CA ALA A 11 -1.26 -2.21 -14.74
C ALA A 11 -0.37 -3.46 -14.58
N TRP A 12 0.77 -3.32 -13.93
CA TRP A 12 1.66 -4.42 -13.60
C TRP A 12 1.15 -5.25 -12.40
N ALA A 13 0.61 -4.61 -11.37
CA ALA A 13 0.23 -5.25 -10.12
C ALA A 13 -1.14 -5.94 -10.18
N ILE A 14 -2.16 -5.28 -10.75
CA ILE A 14 -3.55 -5.74 -10.76
C ILE A 14 -3.71 -7.15 -11.35
N PRO A 15 -3.15 -7.47 -12.55
CA PRO A 15 -3.30 -8.82 -13.10
C PRO A 15 -2.66 -9.90 -12.21
N ARG A 16 -1.58 -9.56 -11.51
CA ARG A 16 -0.89 -10.50 -10.61
C ARG A 16 -1.71 -10.80 -9.36
N LEU A 17 -2.33 -9.78 -8.78
CA LEU A 17 -3.23 -9.93 -7.64
C LEU A 17 -4.51 -10.67 -8.05
N ALA A 18 -5.08 -10.34 -9.21
CA ALA A 18 -6.28 -10.98 -9.74
C ALA A 18 -6.09 -12.48 -9.92
N ARG A 19 -5.01 -12.91 -10.58
CA ARG A 19 -4.68 -14.33 -10.74
C ARG A 19 -4.57 -15.06 -9.40
N ARG A 20 -4.00 -14.40 -8.40
CA ARG A 20 -3.89 -14.98 -7.05
C ARG A 20 -5.27 -15.17 -6.40
N CYS A 21 -6.22 -14.29 -6.69
CA CYS A 21 -7.60 -14.38 -6.19
C CYS A 21 -8.50 -15.29 -7.05
N GLY A 22 -7.96 -15.96 -8.07
CA GLY A 22 -8.76 -16.77 -8.99
C GLY A 22 -9.66 -15.96 -9.92
N VAL A 23 -9.41 -14.67 -10.07
CA VAL A 23 -10.18 -13.76 -10.93
C VAL A 23 -9.45 -13.57 -12.25
N SER A 24 -10.21 -13.38 -13.35
CA SER A 24 -9.65 -13.06 -14.66
C SER A 24 -8.76 -11.82 -14.61
N ASP A 25 -7.50 -11.99 -14.97
CA ASP A 25 -6.51 -10.91 -15.01
C ASP A 25 -6.83 -9.85 -16.05
N VAL A 26 -7.42 -10.27 -17.20
CA VAL A 26 -7.87 -9.38 -18.26
C VAL A 26 -9.05 -8.53 -17.79
N ALA A 27 -10.05 -9.16 -17.14
CA ALA A 27 -11.19 -8.43 -16.60
C ALA A 27 -10.76 -7.43 -15.49
N ALA A 28 -9.87 -7.87 -14.61
CA ALA A 28 -9.34 -7.00 -13.55
C ALA A 28 -8.54 -5.81 -14.12
N LEU A 29 -7.75 -6.04 -15.17
CA LEU A 29 -7.00 -4.98 -15.84
C LEU A 29 -7.95 -3.97 -16.52
N TRP A 30 -8.97 -4.45 -17.22
CA TRP A 30 -9.96 -3.59 -17.86
C TRP A 30 -10.73 -2.75 -16.85
N LEU A 31 -11.22 -3.35 -15.76
CA LEU A 31 -12.00 -2.65 -14.75
C LEU A 31 -11.13 -1.71 -13.89
N GLY A 32 -9.89 -2.11 -13.60
CA GLY A 32 -9.01 -1.38 -12.69
C GLY A 32 -8.12 -0.31 -13.36
N VAL A 33 -7.74 -0.51 -14.62
CA VAL A 33 -6.83 0.43 -15.32
C VAL A 33 -7.41 0.88 -16.66
N GLY A 34 -8.02 -0.02 -17.43
CA GLY A 34 -8.59 0.27 -18.74
C GLY A 34 -9.92 1.06 -18.67
N ASN A 35 -10.50 1.22 -17.50
CA ASN A 35 -11.73 1.95 -17.30
C ASN A 35 -11.51 3.46 -17.56
N PRO A 36 -12.27 4.09 -18.49
CA PRO A 36 -12.12 5.52 -18.79
C PRO A 36 -12.27 6.44 -17.58
N LEU A 37 -13.14 6.10 -16.62
CA LEU A 37 -13.31 6.88 -15.39
C LEU A 37 -12.06 6.86 -14.52
N VAL A 38 -11.41 5.70 -14.41
CA VAL A 38 -10.14 5.56 -13.67
C VAL A 38 -9.05 6.37 -14.33
N LEU A 39 -8.90 6.26 -15.66
CA LEU A 39 -7.90 7.00 -16.42
C LEU A 39 -8.16 8.51 -16.33
N PHE A 40 -9.42 8.94 -16.50
CA PHE A 40 -9.77 10.35 -16.39
C PHE A 40 -9.50 10.90 -14.99
N HIS A 41 -9.93 10.18 -13.95
CA HIS A 41 -9.76 10.62 -12.57
C HIS A 41 -8.29 10.63 -12.13
N LEU A 42 -7.55 9.56 -12.40
CA LEU A 42 -6.18 9.39 -11.93
C LEU A 42 -5.14 10.16 -12.76
N VAL A 43 -5.39 10.40 -14.05
CA VAL A 43 -4.44 11.09 -14.93
C VAL A 43 -4.80 12.57 -15.05
N SER A 44 -6.05 12.89 -15.37
CA SER A 44 -6.50 14.27 -15.59
C SER A 44 -6.65 15.07 -14.30
N GLY A 45 -7.03 14.41 -13.21
CA GLY A 45 -7.22 15.04 -11.90
C GLY A 45 -5.94 15.45 -11.17
N ILE A 46 -4.74 15.14 -11.69
CA ILE A 46 -3.42 15.40 -11.07
C ILE A 46 -3.38 14.91 -9.61
N HIS A 47 -4.08 13.83 -9.30
CA HIS A 47 -4.16 13.31 -7.95
C HIS A 47 -3.02 12.33 -7.65
N SER A 48 -2.47 12.43 -6.45
CA SER A 48 -1.46 11.48 -5.94
C SER A 48 -1.98 10.04 -5.77
N GLU A 49 -3.28 9.83 -6.00
CA GLU A 49 -3.96 8.55 -5.84
C GLU A 49 -3.44 7.45 -6.78
N SER A 50 -3.04 7.80 -8.00
CA SER A 50 -2.43 6.83 -8.91
C SER A 50 -1.11 6.27 -8.38
N VAL A 51 -0.26 7.14 -7.82
CA VAL A 51 1.01 6.74 -7.18
C VAL A 51 0.74 5.88 -5.95
N MET A 52 -0.22 6.31 -5.12
CA MET A 52 -0.66 5.56 -3.94
C MET A 52 -1.10 4.14 -4.31
N LEU A 53 -2.01 4.01 -5.28
CA LEU A 53 -2.51 2.71 -5.73
C LEU A 53 -1.43 1.87 -6.40
N GLY A 54 -0.51 2.49 -7.15
CA GLY A 54 0.64 1.84 -7.73
C GLY A 54 1.57 1.27 -6.65
N PHE A 55 1.93 2.06 -5.64
CA PHE A 55 2.75 1.63 -4.51
C PHE A 55 2.07 0.52 -3.70
N LEU A 56 0.77 0.68 -3.40
CA LEU A 56 0.00 -0.35 -2.72
C LEU A 56 0.01 -1.67 -3.50
N GLY A 57 -0.30 -1.63 -4.80
CA GLY A 57 -0.38 -2.83 -5.63
C GLY A 57 0.97 -3.54 -5.76
N VAL A 58 2.04 -2.81 -6.10
CA VAL A 58 3.39 -3.38 -6.21
C VAL A 58 3.88 -3.89 -4.86
N GLY A 59 3.63 -3.13 -3.79
CA GLY A 59 3.98 -3.52 -2.43
C GLY A 59 3.31 -4.82 -2.00
N LEU A 60 2.00 -4.94 -2.24
CA LEU A 60 1.27 -6.17 -1.94
C LEU A 60 1.78 -7.37 -2.74
N VAL A 61 2.06 -7.20 -4.04
CA VAL A 61 2.64 -8.28 -4.86
C VAL A 61 3.99 -8.73 -4.30
N ALA A 62 4.84 -7.80 -3.87
CA ALA A 62 6.16 -8.12 -3.31
C ALA A 62 6.03 -8.88 -1.97
N VAL A 63 5.20 -8.38 -1.04
CA VAL A 63 4.92 -9.04 0.24
C VAL A 63 4.38 -10.44 0.04
N LEU A 64 3.37 -10.58 -0.81
CA LEU A 64 2.73 -11.88 -1.06
C LEU A 64 3.70 -12.88 -1.67
N ARG A 65 4.58 -12.46 -2.58
CA ARG A 65 5.63 -13.32 -3.12
C ARG A 65 6.62 -13.80 -2.06
N ALA A 66 6.96 -12.93 -1.11
CA ALA A 66 7.84 -13.30 0.00
C ALA A 66 7.14 -14.28 0.95
N THR A 67 5.89 -14.00 1.32
CA THR A 67 5.14 -14.80 2.31
C THR A 67 4.67 -16.15 1.77
N ASP A 68 4.49 -16.29 0.45
CA ASP A 68 4.10 -17.55 -0.20
C ASP A 68 5.25 -18.55 -0.35
N HIS A 69 6.47 -18.08 -0.24
CA HIS A 69 7.62 -18.96 -0.33
C HIS A 69 7.60 -19.96 0.84
N LEU A 70 7.47 -21.26 0.54
CA LEU A 70 7.28 -22.32 1.56
C LEU A 70 8.56 -22.67 2.33
N GLY A 71 9.73 -22.38 1.73
CA GLY A 71 11.03 -22.66 2.35
C GLY A 71 11.49 -21.60 3.35
N PRO A 72 12.64 -21.78 3.98
CA PRO A 72 13.28 -20.72 4.78
C PRO A 72 13.55 -19.50 3.91
N TRP A 73 13.36 -18.31 4.48
CA TRP A 73 13.61 -17.07 3.76
C TRP A 73 15.11 -16.86 3.52
N GLY A 74 15.47 -16.61 2.27
CA GLY A 74 16.78 -16.12 1.88
C GLY A 74 16.79 -14.60 1.76
N ALA A 75 17.90 -14.04 1.30
CA ALA A 75 18.06 -12.60 1.11
C ALA A 75 16.98 -12.00 0.18
N ARG A 76 16.54 -12.75 -0.82
CA ARG A 76 15.51 -12.32 -1.77
C ARG A 76 14.15 -12.13 -1.11
N GLU A 77 13.72 -13.08 -0.30
CA GLU A 77 12.41 -13.04 0.39
C GLU A 77 12.39 -11.91 1.42
N TYR A 78 13.47 -11.74 2.17
CA TYR A 78 13.61 -10.58 3.06
C TYR A 78 13.56 -9.26 2.30
N ALA A 79 14.29 -9.14 1.20
CA ALA A 79 14.29 -7.93 0.37
C ALA A 79 12.90 -7.63 -0.21
N LEU A 80 12.18 -8.65 -0.70
CA LEU A 80 10.82 -8.50 -1.21
C LEU A 80 9.85 -8.06 -0.11
N PHE A 81 9.94 -8.66 1.07
CA PHE A 81 9.07 -8.31 2.18
C PHE A 81 9.32 -6.88 2.67
N VAL A 82 10.58 -6.50 2.86
CA VAL A 82 10.96 -5.15 3.28
C VAL A 82 10.54 -4.13 2.24
N ALA A 83 10.92 -4.31 0.97
CA ALA A 83 10.56 -3.40 -0.12
C ALA A 83 9.03 -3.28 -0.27
N GLY A 84 8.32 -4.40 -0.17
CA GLY A 84 6.85 -4.40 -0.22
C GLY A 84 6.23 -3.63 0.93
N THR A 85 6.71 -3.83 2.17
CA THR A 85 6.23 -3.10 3.35
C THR A 85 6.53 -1.60 3.25
N VAL A 86 7.72 -1.23 2.77
CA VAL A 86 8.09 0.17 2.51
C VAL A 86 7.13 0.82 1.51
N LEU A 87 6.81 0.14 0.40
CA LEU A 87 5.88 0.66 -0.60
C LEU A 87 4.45 0.80 -0.05
N VAL A 88 3.96 -0.18 0.71
CA VAL A 88 2.63 -0.09 1.35
C VAL A 88 2.60 1.04 2.38
N THR A 89 3.68 1.23 3.14
CA THR A 89 3.79 2.35 4.08
C THR A 89 3.81 3.69 3.34
N ALA A 90 4.58 3.81 2.26
CA ALA A 90 4.60 5.01 1.43
C ALA A 90 3.21 5.32 0.84
N ALA A 91 2.47 4.30 0.40
CA ALA A 91 1.08 4.45 -0.03
C ALA A 91 0.17 4.97 1.10
N ALA A 92 0.34 4.45 2.32
CA ALA A 92 -0.42 4.90 3.51
C ALA A 92 -0.09 6.35 3.90
N MET A 93 1.13 6.82 3.63
CA MET A 93 1.50 8.22 3.83
C MET A 93 0.80 9.18 2.85
N VAL A 94 0.39 8.71 1.67
CA VAL A 94 -0.42 9.50 0.73
C VAL A 94 -1.87 9.60 1.22
N LYS A 95 -2.45 8.47 1.68
CA LYS A 95 -3.80 8.45 2.26
C LYS A 95 -3.87 7.46 3.42
N LEU A 96 -4.20 7.97 4.60
CA LEU A 96 -4.24 7.18 5.85
C LEU A 96 -5.10 5.90 5.78
N PRO A 97 -6.27 5.85 5.12
CA PRO A 97 -7.06 4.61 5.05
C PRO A 97 -6.29 3.41 4.47
N VAL A 98 -5.27 3.65 3.65
CA VAL A 98 -4.42 2.59 3.09
C VAL A 98 -3.58 1.89 4.17
N ALA A 99 -3.39 2.51 5.33
CA ALA A 99 -2.69 1.91 6.46
C ALA A 99 -3.34 0.59 6.94
N VAL A 100 -4.63 0.38 6.68
CA VAL A 100 -5.31 -0.90 6.93
C VAL A 100 -4.59 -2.07 6.22
N ALA A 101 -4.02 -1.83 5.05
CA ALA A 101 -3.25 -2.83 4.31
C ALA A 101 -2.02 -3.32 5.10
N LEU A 102 -1.39 -2.46 5.92
CA LEU A 102 -0.28 -2.86 6.79
C LEU A 102 -0.71 -3.89 7.82
N GLY A 103 -1.94 -3.81 8.31
CA GLY A 103 -2.52 -4.82 9.19
C GLY A 103 -2.57 -6.20 8.53
N PHE A 104 -3.02 -6.27 7.27
CA PHE A 104 -3.04 -7.52 6.50
C PHE A 104 -1.63 -8.05 6.22
N VAL A 105 -0.68 -7.17 5.89
CA VAL A 105 0.74 -7.53 5.74
C VAL A 105 1.29 -8.11 7.05
N GLY A 106 0.98 -7.48 8.19
CA GLY A 106 1.35 -7.98 9.51
C GLY A 106 0.78 -9.36 9.83
N ILE A 107 -0.49 -9.60 9.48
CA ILE A 107 -1.13 -10.91 9.63
C ILE A 107 -0.45 -11.96 8.74
N ALA A 108 -0.11 -11.62 7.50
CA ALA A 108 0.60 -12.53 6.59
C ALA A 108 1.97 -12.91 7.16
N LEU A 109 2.71 -11.94 7.72
CA LEU A 109 3.97 -12.20 8.41
C LEU A 109 3.77 -13.06 9.67
N ALA A 110 2.77 -12.74 10.49
CA ALA A 110 2.49 -13.50 11.72
C ALA A 110 2.20 -14.97 11.40
N ARG A 111 1.38 -15.25 10.40
CA ARG A 111 1.09 -16.62 9.92
C ARG A 111 2.35 -17.34 9.46
N ARG A 112 3.27 -16.62 8.85
CA ARG A 112 4.56 -17.16 8.40
C ARG A 112 5.51 -17.46 9.55
N LEU A 113 5.52 -16.65 10.61
CA LEU A 113 6.34 -16.86 11.81
C LEU A 113 5.80 -17.93 12.73
N GLY A 114 4.51 -18.28 12.61
CA GLY A 114 3.84 -19.32 13.39
C GLY A 114 2.48 -18.84 13.92
N THR A 115 1.78 -19.74 14.61
CA THR A 115 0.43 -19.47 15.15
C THR A 115 0.43 -19.04 16.62
N SER A 116 1.61 -18.82 17.21
CA SER A 116 1.74 -18.46 18.62
C SER A 116 1.55 -16.94 18.81
N TRP A 117 1.13 -16.56 20.03
CA TRP A 117 1.04 -15.15 20.42
C TRP A 117 2.40 -14.42 20.29
N GLY A 118 3.50 -15.13 20.58
CA GLY A 118 4.84 -14.59 20.38
C GLY A 118 5.20 -14.33 18.91
N ALA A 119 4.73 -15.14 17.97
CA ALA A 119 4.88 -14.90 16.55
C ALA A 119 4.10 -13.65 16.11
N PHE A 120 2.89 -13.48 16.62
CA PHE A 120 2.08 -12.29 16.36
C PHE A 120 2.77 -11.02 16.88
N LEU A 121 3.26 -11.00 18.12
CA LEU A 121 3.97 -9.85 18.69
C LEU A 121 5.25 -9.51 17.92
N ARG A 122 6.01 -10.53 17.46
CA ARG A 122 7.18 -10.31 16.60
C ARG A 122 6.78 -9.67 15.28
N ALA A 123 5.70 -10.15 14.65
CA ALA A 123 5.21 -9.55 13.41
C ALA A 123 4.82 -8.09 13.63
N VAL A 124 4.09 -7.78 14.69
CA VAL A 124 3.73 -6.40 15.05
C VAL A 124 4.97 -5.54 15.26
N GLY A 125 5.98 -6.04 15.99
CA GLY A 125 7.24 -5.32 16.20
C GLY A 125 7.98 -5.03 14.90
N VAL A 126 8.12 -6.03 14.04
CA VAL A 126 8.76 -5.86 12.71
C VAL A 126 7.99 -4.83 11.86
N MET A 127 6.67 -4.93 11.79
CA MET A 127 5.85 -4.00 11.04
C MET A 127 5.96 -2.57 11.59
N ALA A 128 5.94 -2.41 12.91
CA ALA A 128 6.11 -1.11 13.55
C ALA A 128 7.47 -0.48 13.20
N VAL A 129 8.55 -1.25 13.34
CA VAL A 129 9.91 -0.77 13.03
C VAL A 129 10.02 -0.36 11.56
N LEU A 130 9.57 -1.21 10.61
CA LEU A 130 9.64 -0.91 9.19
C LEU A 130 8.80 0.31 8.82
N SER A 131 7.57 0.42 9.34
CA SER A 131 6.68 1.54 9.04
C SER A 131 7.18 2.85 9.64
N ILE A 132 7.65 2.84 10.89
CA ILE A 132 8.21 4.03 11.55
C ILE A 132 9.49 4.46 10.82
N ALA A 133 10.41 3.54 10.55
CA ALA A 133 11.65 3.85 9.84
C ALA A 133 11.37 4.43 8.45
N THR A 134 10.45 3.84 7.69
CA THR A 134 10.04 4.36 6.37
C THR A 134 9.48 5.78 6.49
N THR A 135 8.60 6.02 7.46
CA THR A 135 8.01 7.34 7.68
C THR A 135 9.07 8.37 8.05
N LEU A 136 9.97 8.04 8.99
CA LEU A 136 11.03 8.96 9.41
C LEU A 136 12.01 9.27 8.27
N ILE A 137 12.40 8.27 7.48
CA ILE A 137 13.26 8.48 6.31
C ILE A 137 12.56 9.37 5.28
N ALA A 138 11.30 9.10 4.97
CA ALA A 138 10.55 9.92 4.03
C ALA A 138 10.42 11.36 4.50
N MET A 139 10.15 11.59 5.80
CA MET A 139 10.09 12.92 6.39
C MET A 139 11.44 13.65 6.32
N ALA A 140 12.54 12.95 6.60
CA ALA A 140 13.89 13.51 6.53
C ALA A 140 14.29 13.90 5.10
N VAL A 141 13.91 13.07 4.10
CA VAL A 141 14.22 13.31 2.68
C VAL A 141 13.39 14.45 2.10
N THR A 142 12.13 14.61 2.56
CA THR A 142 11.21 15.61 2.02
C THR A 142 11.18 16.90 2.82
N ASP A 143 11.91 16.97 3.93
CA ASP A 143 11.89 18.09 4.90
C ASP A 143 10.48 18.47 5.37
N SER A 144 9.57 17.48 5.40
CA SER A 144 8.13 17.70 5.59
C SER A 144 7.69 17.89 7.04
N GLY A 145 8.57 17.63 8.02
CA GLY A 145 8.25 17.73 9.44
C GLY A 145 6.99 16.94 9.87
N PHE A 146 6.55 17.11 11.11
CA PHE A 146 5.35 16.45 11.66
C PHE A 146 4.03 17.21 11.39
N GLY A 147 4.05 18.27 10.59
CA GLY A 147 2.87 19.12 10.32
C GLY A 147 1.65 18.39 9.73
N TRP A 148 1.85 17.24 9.09
CA TRP A 148 0.76 16.43 8.58
C TRP A 148 -0.09 15.78 9.70
N LEU A 149 0.51 15.46 10.86
CA LEU A 149 -0.23 14.92 12.01
C LEU A 149 -1.27 15.91 12.55
N THR A 150 -0.95 17.19 12.55
CA THR A 150 -1.88 18.24 13.03
C THR A 150 -3.01 18.48 12.02
N LYS A 151 -2.80 18.12 10.76
CA LYS A 151 -3.80 18.29 9.68
C LYS A 151 -4.71 17.07 9.48
N LEU A 152 -4.49 15.96 10.18
CA LEU A 152 -5.37 14.80 10.13
C LEU A 152 -6.82 15.15 10.55
N GLY A 153 -7.00 16.10 11.48
CA GLY A 153 -8.31 16.60 11.87
C GLY A 153 -8.96 17.56 10.88
N ALA A 154 -8.20 18.15 9.95
CA ALA A 154 -8.75 19.12 9.00
C ALA A 154 -9.66 18.47 7.93
N ALA A 155 -9.49 17.18 7.68
CA ALA A 155 -10.35 16.43 6.75
C ALA A 155 -11.82 16.36 7.22
N THR A 156 -12.07 16.46 8.52
CA THR A 156 -13.42 16.50 9.09
C THR A 156 -14.09 17.87 9.00
N ALA A 157 -13.32 18.92 8.71
CA ALA A 157 -13.81 20.29 8.58
C ALA A 157 -14.31 20.63 7.16
N VAL A 158 -14.00 19.80 6.17
CA VAL A 158 -14.44 20.03 4.78
C VAL A 158 -15.87 19.52 4.63
N ARG A 159 -16.83 20.43 4.68
CA ARG A 159 -18.23 20.14 4.35
C ARG A 159 -18.41 20.14 2.84
N SER A 160 -18.79 19.03 2.27
CA SER A 160 -19.24 18.98 0.86
C SER A 160 -20.71 19.38 0.79
N TRP A 161 -21.13 19.91 -0.35
CA TRP A 161 -22.53 20.25 -0.61
C TRP A 161 -23.52 19.07 -0.46
N LEU A 162 -22.98 17.85 -0.44
CA LEU A 162 -23.74 16.60 -0.29
C LEU A 162 -23.63 16.00 1.11
N SER A 163 -22.90 16.62 2.05
CA SER A 163 -22.87 16.14 3.44
C SER A 163 -24.15 16.58 4.15
N LEU A 164 -24.92 15.60 4.65
CA LEU A 164 -26.05 15.89 5.54
C LEU A 164 -25.52 16.63 6.78
N PRO A 165 -26.18 17.72 7.19
CA PRO A 165 -25.81 18.40 8.43
C PRO A 165 -26.07 17.45 9.60
N THR A 166 -25.04 17.08 10.31
CA THR A 166 -25.12 16.41 11.62
C THR A 166 -24.95 17.43 12.71
#